data_6ac0fa0c7b1e298f3d7b682e59d57ceb
#
_entry.id   6ac0fa0c7b1e298f3d7b682e59d57ceb
#
_cell.length_a   1.000
_cell.length_b   1.000
_cell.length_c   1.000
_cell.angle_alpha   90.00
_cell.angle_beta   90.00
_cell.angle_gamma   90.00
#
_symmetry.space_group_name_H-M   'P 1'
#
loop_
_entity.id
_entity.type
_entity.pdbx_description
1 polymer ?
#
loop_
_entity_poly.entity_id
_entity_poly.type
_entity_poly.pdbx_seq_one_letter_code
_entity_poly.pdbx_strand_id
1 'polypeptide(L)'
;MRDVYQALSDPTRRTIIRLLRQRDRSAGEIAEHFKFAKPTLSKHFTVLKEADLIQGRRLGTTIIYTLNVSVLEDALCHLLDAFKIHPSSKPRKESP
;
A
#
# COMPACT_ATOMS: atom_id res chain seq x y z
N MET A 1 -0.39 3.90 -17.73
CA MET A 1 -1.08 2.98 -16.85
C MET A 1 -0.29 2.72 -15.59
N ARG A 2 -0.95 2.72 -14.51
CA ARG A 2 -0.29 2.52 -13.23
C ARG A 2 -0.02 1.06 -12.99
N ASP A 3 1.11 0.77 -12.43
CA ASP A 3 1.50 -0.61 -12.18
C ASP A 3 1.45 -0.88 -10.68
N VAL A 4 0.35 -1.42 -10.24
CA VAL A 4 0.15 -1.74 -8.84
C VAL A 4 1.16 -2.79 -8.38
N TYR A 5 1.44 -3.75 -9.22
CA TYR A 5 2.36 -4.84 -8.84
C TYR A 5 3.78 -4.31 -8.65
N GLN A 6 4.19 -3.39 -9.52
CA GLN A 6 5.49 -2.78 -9.36
C GLN A 6 5.55 -1.97 -8.07
N ALA A 7 4.49 -1.23 -7.76
CA ALA A 7 4.45 -0.47 -6.52
C ALA A 7 4.58 -1.38 -5.31
N LEU A 8 4.02 -2.58 -5.38
CA LEU A 8 4.05 -3.54 -4.28
C LEU A 8 5.35 -4.35 -4.22
N SER A 9 6.22 -4.20 -5.20
CA SER A 9 7.44 -5.02 -5.26
C SER A 9 8.54 -4.51 -4.34
N ASP A 10 8.41 -3.34 -3.78
CA ASP A 10 9.44 -2.74 -2.93
C ASP A 10 9.08 -2.93 -1.45
N PRO A 11 10.02 -3.42 -0.64
CA PRO A 11 9.72 -3.65 0.78
C PRO A 11 9.36 -2.39 1.56
N THR A 12 9.96 -1.25 1.22
CA THR A 12 9.63 0.00 1.88
C THR A 12 8.19 0.39 1.60
N ARG A 13 7.77 0.27 0.34
CA ARG A 13 6.41 0.60 -0.02
C ARG A 13 5.41 -0.34 0.63
N ARG A 14 5.75 -1.62 0.74
CA ARG A 14 4.88 -2.56 1.46
C ARG A 14 4.74 -2.19 2.94
N THR A 15 5.82 -1.69 3.54
CA THR A 15 5.76 -1.24 4.92
C THR A 15 4.85 -0.01 5.07
N ILE A 16 4.94 0.92 4.13
CA ILE A 16 4.05 2.08 4.14
C ILE A 16 2.59 1.63 4.09
N ILE A 17 2.29 0.68 3.21
CA ILE A 17 0.93 0.16 3.11
C ILE A 17 0.48 -0.48 4.43
N ARG A 18 1.35 -1.25 5.08
CA ARG A 18 1.02 -1.85 6.37
C ARG A 18 0.72 -0.81 7.43
N LEU A 19 1.50 0.27 7.44
CA LEU A 19 1.26 1.35 8.40
C LEU A 19 -0.09 2.00 8.14
N LEU A 20 -0.41 2.25 6.88
CA LEU A 20 -1.66 2.89 6.53
C LEU A 20 -2.86 1.97 6.69
N ARG A 21 -2.64 0.67 6.64
CA ARG A 21 -3.72 -0.25 6.92
C ARG A 21 -4.17 -0.16 8.37
N GLN A 22 -3.28 0.19 9.26
CA GLN A 22 -3.63 0.33 10.66
C GLN A 22 -4.45 1.60 10.89
N ARG A 23 -4.05 2.69 10.26
CA ARG A 23 -4.77 3.96 10.34
C ARG A 23 -4.13 4.95 9.36
N ASP A 24 -4.84 6.01 9.08
CA ASP A 24 -4.28 7.11 8.30
C ASP A 24 -3.10 7.72 9.04
N ARG A 25 -2.13 8.21 8.31
CA ARG A 25 -0.94 8.80 8.91
C ARG A 25 -0.47 9.98 8.09
N SER A 26 0.14 10.94 8.76
CA SER A 26 0.78 12.04 8.07
C SER A 26 2.07 11.57 7.44
N ALA A 27 2.54 12.34 6.44
CA ALA A 27 3.84 12.07 5.84
C ALA A 27 4.95 12.05 6.89
N GLY A 28 4.87 12.96 7.87
CA GLY A 28 5.86 13.01 8.94
C GLY A 28 5.85 11.76 9.81
N GLU A 29 4.65 11.28 10.15
CA GLU A 29 4.54 10.06 10.95
C GLU A 29 5.14 8.86 10.22
N ILE A 30 4.89 8.78 8.92
CA ILE A 30 5.47 7.69 8.13
C ILE A 30 6.99 7.84 8.07
N ALA A 31 7.47 9.07 7.88
CA ALA A 31 8.90 9.31 7.80
C ALA A 31 9.63 8.92 9.07
N GLU A 32 8.98 9.09 10.22
CA GLU A 32 9.59 8.72 11.49
C GLU A 32 9.86 7.23 11.60
N HIS A 33 9.14 6.44 10.84
CA HIS A 33 9.30 4.99 10.85
C HIS A 33 10.53 4.55 10.07
N PHE A 34 11.06 5.43 9.22
CA PHE A 34 12.19 5.11 8.35
C PHE A 34 13.35 6.05 8.63
N LYS A 35 14.54 5.58 8.29
CA LYS A 35 15.74 6.42 8.41
C LYS A 35 16.23 6.83 7.02
N PHE A 36 15.30 7.23 6.18
CA PHE A 36 15.61 7.64 4.83
C PHE A 36 15.65 9.15 4.73
N ALA A 37 16.37 9.64 3.72
CA ALA A 37 16.24 11.02 3.33
C ALA A 37 14.82 11.25 2.80
N LYS A 38 14.29 12.44 3.04
CA LYS A 38 12.94 12.78 2.61
C LYS A 38 12.72 12.62 1.11
N PRO A 39 13.69 12.99 0.24
CA PRO A 39 13.48 12.81 -1.19
C PRO A 39 13.26 11.35 -1.58
N THR A 40 13.96 10.42 -0.93
CA THR A 40 13.78 9.00 -1.20
C THR A 40 12.38 8.55 -0.84
N LEU A 41 11.91 8.98 0.34
CA LEU A 41 10.57 8.61 0.79
C LEU A 41 9.51 9.24 -0.11
N SER A 42 9.73 10.48 -0.55
CA SER A 42 8.79 11.14 -1.46
C SER A 42 8.61 10.37 -2.76
N LYS A 43 9.67 9.77 -3.27
CA LYS A 43 9.55 8.94 -4.48
C LYS A 43 8.64 7.74 -4.24
N HIS A 44 8.76 7.12 -3.08
CA HIS A 44 7.88 6.00 -2.74
C HIS A 44 6.42 6.43 -2.65
N PHE A 45 6.16 7.60 -2.05
CA PHE A 45 4.80 8.13 -2.02
C PHE A 45 4.26 8.38 -3.42
N THR A 46 5.10 8.93 -4.30
CA THR A 46 4.68 9.21 -5.67
C THR A 46 4.30 7.92 -6.39
N VAL A 47 5.12 6.89 -6.27
CA VAL A 47 4.82 5.60 -6.90
C VAL A 47 3.51 5.03 -6.38
N LEU A 48 3.30 5.07 -5.07
CA LEU A 48 2.08 4.56 -4.48
C LEU A 48 0.85 5.36 -4.89
N LYS A 49 0.98 6.69 -4.99
CA LYS A 49 -0.13 7.54 -5.44
C LYS A 49 -0.47 7.27 -6.89
N GLU A 50 0.54 7.12 -7.73
CA GLU A 50 0.31 6.87 -9.16
C GLU A 50 -0.36 5.52 -9.39
N ALA A 51 -0.14 4.58 -8.49
CA ALA A 51 -0.81 3.28 -8.55
C ALA A 51 -2.20 3.32 -7.92
N ASP A 52 -2.62 4.48 -7.41
CA ASP A 52 -3.89 4.67 -6.70
C ASP A 52 -3.99 3.83 -5.42
N LEU A 53 -2.87 3.40 -4.89
CA LEU A 53 -2.86 2.62 -3.66
C LEU A 53 -3.01 3.50 -2.42
N ILE A 54 -2.61 4.75 -2.52
CA ILE A 54 -2.79 5.71 -1.43
C ILE A 54 -3.31 7.02 -1.99
N GLN A 55 -3.94 7.78 -1.12
CA GLN A 55 -4.39 9.13 -1.43
C GLN A 55 -3.83 10.05 -0.38
N GLY A 56 -3.46 11.25 -0.80
CA GLY A 56 -3.00 12.28 0.12
C GLY A 56 -4.02 13.40 0.16
N ARG A 57 -4.29 13.92 1.35
CA ARG A 57 -5.08 15.13 1.47
C ARG A 57 -4.35 16.11 2.36
N ARG A 58 -4.43 17.36 1.98
CA ARG A 58 -3.74 18.40 2.74
C ARG A 58 -4.59 18.84 3.92
N LEU A 59 -3.94 18.93 5.06
CA LEU A 59 -4.57 19.40 6.26
C LEU A 59 -3.60 20.43 6.86
N GLY A 60 -3.85 21.71 6.57
CA GLY A 60 -2.89 22.75 6.88
C GLY A 60 -1.61 22.58 6.07
N THR A 61 -0.50 22.47 6.74
CA THR A 61 0.79 22.22 6.08
C THR A 61 1.16 20.74 6.07
N THR A 62 0.26 19.90 6.53
CA THR A 62 0.49 18.48 6.66
C THR A 62 -0.29 17.73 5.59
N ILE A 63 0.30 16.67 5.07
CA ILE A 63 -0.40 15.77 4.16
C ILE A 63 -0.70 14.50 4.91
N ILE A 64 -1.98 14.11 4.91
CA ILE A 64 -2.43 12.87 5.54
C ILE A 64 -2.66 11.87 4.44
N TYR A 65 -2.08 10.69 4.58
CA TYR A 65 -2.22 9.62 3.61
C TYR A 65 -3.21 8.58 4.09
N THR A 66 -3.98 8.07 3.16
CA THR A 66 -5.00 7.05 3.39
C THR A 66 -4.77 5.91 2.41
N LEU A 67 -4.86 4.69 2.88
CA LEU A 67 -4.78 3.52 2.01
C LEU A 67 -6.08 3.33 1.25
N ASN A 68 -5.97 3.06 -0.04
CA ASN A 68 -7.11 2.73 -0.86
C ASN A 68 -7.23 1.20 -0.89
N VAL A 69 -7.95 0.67 0.08
CA VAL A 69 -8.04 -0.77 0.29
C VAL A 69 -8.63 -1.48 -0.92
N SER A 70 -9.62 -0.86 -1.58
CA SER A 70 -10.26 -1.46 -2.74
C SER A 70 -9.27 -1.74 -3.87
N VAL A 71 -8.39 -0.78 -4.13
CA VAL A 71 -7.40 -0.95 -5.18
C VAL A 71 -6.44 -2.08 -4.85
N LEU A 72 -6.02 -2.14 -3.58
CA LEU A 72 -5.12 -3.21 -3.14
C LEU A 72 -5.80 -4.56 -3.27
N GLU A 73 -7.03 -4.68 -2.79
CA GLU A 73 -7.76 -5.95 -2.85
C GLU A 73 -7.98 -6.39 -4.30
N ASP A 74 -8.38 -5.46 -5.15
CA ASP A 74 -8.60 -5.79 -6.56
C ASP A 74 -7.34 -6.31 -7.22
N ALA A 75 -6.21 -5.68 -6.95
CA ALA A 75 -4.93 -6.10 -7.54
C ALA A 75 -4.56 -7.50 -7.07
N LEU A 76 -4.75 -7.78 -5.79
CA LEU A 76 -4.41 -9.09 -5.24
C LEU A 76 -5.34 -10.16 -5.78
N CYS A 77 -6.62 -9.86 -5.91
CA CYS A 77 -7.58 -10.82 -6.47
C CYS A 77 -7.26 -11.13 -7.93
N HIS A 78 -6.92 -10.10 -8.72
CA HIS A 78 -6.54 -10.31 -10.11
C HIS A 78 -5.29 -11.17 -10.22
N LEU A 79 -4.33 -10.95 -9.35
CA LEU A 79 -3.09 -11.73 -9.37
C LEU A 79 -3.36 -13.18 -9.02
N LEU A 80 -4.14 -13.41 -7.98
CA LEU A 80 -4.49 -14.77 -7.58
C LEU A 80 -5.26 -15.48 -8.70
N ASP A 81 -6.18 -14.76 -9.33
CA ASP A 81 -6.96 -15.32 -10.41
C ASP A 81 -6.09 -15.67 -11.61
N ALA A 82 -5.09 -14.83 -11.91
CA ALA A 82 -4.16 -15.10 -13.01
C ALA A 82 -3.40 -16.41 -12.80
N PHE A 83 -3.15 -16.78 -11.57
CA PHE A 83 -2.48 -18.03 -11.24
C PHE A 83 -3.45 -19.15 -10.90
N LYS A 84 -4.75 -18.90 -11.05
CA LYS A 84 -5.78 -19.88 -10.74
C LYS A 84 -5.74 -20.32 -9.29
N ILE A 85 -5.39 -19.40 -8.41
CA ILE A 85 -5.38 -19.64 -6.97
C ILE A 85 -6.52 -18.87 -6.36
N HIS A 86 -7.38 -19.56 -5.61
CA HIS A 86 -8.49 -18.91 -4.93
C HIS A 86 -8.15 -18.83 -3.45
N PRO A 87 -8.13 -17.63 -2.90
CA PRO A 87 -7.89 -17.52 -1.47
C PRO A 87 -9.00 -18.23 -0.74
N SER A 88 -8.64 -19.09 0.18
CA SER A 88 -9.63 -19.77 0.96
C SER A 88 -10.16 -18.81 2.02
N SER A 89 -11.43 -18.61 2.02
CA SER A 89 -12.01 -17.84 3.11
C SER A 89 -12.05 -18.68 4.37
N LYS A 90 -11.79 -19.96 4.24
CA LYS A 90 -11.65 -20.78 5.39
C LYS A 90 -10.28 -21.41 5.36
N PRO A 91 -9.79 -21.57 6.42
CA PRO A 91 -8.43 -22.05 6.55
C PRO A 91 -8.32 -23.50 6.15
N ARG A 92 -8.49 -23.68 5.81
CA ARG A 92 -8.39 -24.64 5.52
C ARG A 92 -8.31 -25.63 5.90
N LYS A 93 -8.66 -25.82 6.22
CA LYS A 93 -8.74 -26.51 6.68
C LYS A 93 -8.76 -27.30 6.63
N GLU A 94 -8.78 -27.46 6.70
CA GLU A 94 -8.89 -27.94 6.89
C GLU A 94 -8.96 -28.71 6.80
N SER A 95 -8.96 -29.18 6.72
CA SER A 95 -9.06 -29.77 6.77
C SER A 95 -8.96 -30.36 6.83
N PRO A 96 -9.04 -31.06 6.92
CA PRO A 96 -8.93 -31.74 7.06
C PRO A 96 -9.02 -32.22 7.05
#